data_f4d02c2b6fa8b42a55af6ccf3f26c3c0
#
_entry.id   f4d02c2b6fa8b42a55af6ccf3f26c3c0
#
_cell.length_a   1.000
_cell.length_b   1.000
_cell.length_c   1.000
_cell.angle_alpha   90.00
_cell.angle_beta   90.00
_cell.angle_gamma   90.00
#
_symmetry.space_group_name_H-M   'P 1'
#
loop_
_entity.id
_entity.type
_entity.pdbx_description
1 polymer ?
#
loop_
_entity_poly.entity_id
_entity_poly.type
_entity_poly.pdbx_seq_one_letter_code
_entity_poly.pdbx_strand_id
1 'polypeptide(L)'
;MKTDTIDQPKTFVNTRMKSLFVAQDKKPATLREINLARLTPFQRGLLVMDGTVTRFIEAYTFAPVKVVLLQQRKQILSTEHPWLQLPAGEEVISRQVTLQTPVQEKSVPIIHTYADSLIVPQRLPKSILDGLKSDKQGLGRLLRCSGLEARRELLWCGIETLSDLPSAVAHLEGENFINRAYLVFANQEPLMLINEKFPFE
;
A
#
# COMPACT_ATOMS: atom_id res chain seq x y z
N MET A 1 -4.61 28.64 -40.13
CA MET A 1 -5.34 28.19 -38.93
C MET A 1 -4.50 27.12 -38.29
N LYS A 2 -3.81 27.40 -37.17
CA LYS A 2 -3.09 26.42 -36.38
C LYS A 2 -4.11 25.76 -35.49
N THR A 3 -4.28 24.48 -35.65
CA THR A 3 -5.06 23.64 -34.72
C THR A 3 -4.25 23.52 -33.44
N ASP A 4 -4.65 24.27 -32.42
CA ASP A 4 -4.16 24.06 -31.05
C ASP A 4 -4.59 22.66 -30.60
N THR A 5 -3.66 21.73 -30.63
CA THR A 5 -3.83 20.38 -30.14
C THR A 5 -3.96 20.46 -28.62
N ILE A 6 -5.15 20.17 -28.13
CA ILE A 6 -5.54 20.20 -26.74
C ILE A 6 -4.68 19.22 -25.94
N ASP A 7 -3.63 19.73 -25.31
CA ASP A 7 -2.81 18.99 -24.32
C ASP A 7 -3.39 19.09 -22.88
N GLN A 8 -4.61 19.64 -22.78
CA GLN A 8 -5.30 19.87 -21.51
C GLN A 8 -5.70 18.63 -20.70
N PRO A 9 -6.09 17.46 -21.27
CA PRO A 9 -6.55 16.33 -20.45
C PRO A 9 -5.44 15.75 -19.56
N LYS A 10 -4.21 15.67 -20.05
CA LYS A 10 -3.08 15.06 -19.32
C LYS A 10 -2.64 15.90 -18.12
N THR A 11 -2.60 17.20 -18.25
CA THR A 11 -2.21 18.13 -17.17
C THR A 11 -3.29 18.17 -16.09
N PHE A 12 -4.57 18.21 -16.49
CA PHE A 12 -5.70 18.20 -15.56
C PHE A 12 -5.74 16.92 -14.73
N VAL A 13 -5.60 15.75 -15.36
CA VAL A 13 -5.59 14.44 -14.67
C VAL A 13 -4.42 14.36 -13.69
N ASN A 14 -3.22 14.76 -14.11
CA ASN A 14 -2.04 14.76 -13.22
C ASN A 14 -2.22 15.64 -12.00
N THR A 15 -2.71 16.86 -12.17
CA THR A 15 -2.91 17.79 -11.05
C THR A 15 -3.99 17.29 -10.11
N ARG A 16 -5.12 16.83 -10.64
CA ARG A 16 -6.23 16.32 -9.81
C ARG A 16 -5.88 15.03 -9.07
N MET A 17 -5.17 14.10 -9.72
CA MET A 17 -4.71 12.90 -9.03
C MET A 17 -3.68 13.21 -7.95
N LYS A 18 -2.74 14.12 -8.21
CA LYS A 18 -1.77 14.53 -7.18
C LYS A 18 -2.43 15.19 -5.98
N SER A 19 -3.53 15.94 -6.17
CA SER A 19 -4.26 16.56 -5.07
C SER A 19 -4.97 15.58 -4.14
N LEU A 20 -5.05 14.30 -4.50
CA LEU A 20 -5.57 13.25 -3.61
C LEU A 20 -4.55 12.83 -2.55
N PHE A 21 -3.28 13.17 -2.73
CA PHE A 21 -2.20 12.82 -1.81
C PHE A 21 -1.90 14.04 -0.92
N VAL A 22 -2.36 13.98 0.32
CA VAL A 22 -2.35 15.13 1.25
C VAL A 22 -0.96 15.56 1.72
N ALA A 23 0.07 14.73 1.51
CA ALA A 23 1.44 14.95 1.95
C ALA A 23 2.48 14.61 0.86
N GLN A 24 2.14 14.85 -0.41
CA GLN A 24 3.03 14.53 -1.53
C GLN A 24 4.38 15.26 -1.45
N ASP A 25 4.41 16.44 -0.89
CA ASP A 25 5.61 17.26 -0.62
C ASP A 25 6.50 16.69 0.50
N LYS A 26 5.95 15.82 1.34
CA LYS A 26 6.65 15.15 2.44
C LYS A 26 7.00 13.69 2.13
N LYS A 27 6.88 13.27 0.88
CA LYS A 27 7.28 11.92 0.49
C LYS A 27 8.75 11.66 0.82
N PRO A 28 9.14 10.42 1.19
CA PRO A 28 10.54 10.06 1.40
C PRO A 28 11.41 10.44 0.20
N ALA A 29 12.63 10.94 0.47
CA ALA A 29 13.59 11.34 -0.58
C ALA A 29 14.00 10.16 -1.49
N THR A 30 13.86 8.93 -1.02
CA THR A 30 14.11 7.71 -1.78
C THR A 30 13.07 7.47 -2.88
N LEU A 31 11.88 8.08 -2.77
CA LEU A 31 10.84 7.97 -3.79
C LEU A 31 11.06 8.99 -4.91
N ARG A 32 11.28 8.49 -6.11
CA ARG A 32 11.37 9.31 -7.32
C ARG A 32 9.99 9.81 -7.76
N GLU A 33 9.98 10.91 -8.51
CA GLU A 33 8.75 11.44 -9.09
C GLU A 33 8.11 10.45 -10.06
N ILE A 34 6.78 10.39 -10.03
CA ILE A 34 5.99 9.57 -10.92
C ILE A 34 5.22 10.44 -11.93
N ASN A 35 5.31 10.09 -13.20
CA ASN A 35 4.47 10.69 -14.23
C ASN A 35 3.18 9.85 -14.38
N LEU A 36 2.12 10.30 -13.73
CA LEU A 36 0.83 9.60 -13.72
C LEU A 36 0.22 9.39 -15.10
N ALA A 37 0.56 10.23 -16.08
CA ALA A 37 0.09 10.10 -17.46
C ALA A 37 0.72 8.89 -18.20
N ARG A 38 1.87 8.41 -17.73
CA ARG A 38 2.54 7.22 -18.29
C ARG A 38 2.03 5.90 -17.70
N LEU A 39 1.30 5.96 -16.61
CA LEU A 39 0.73 4.77 -15.99
C LEU A 39 -0.44 4.22 -16.82
N THR A 40 -0.62 2.91 -16.78
CA THR A 40 -1.82 2.26 -17.33
C THR A 40 -3.06 2.67 -16.53
N PRO A 41 -4.27 2.53 -17.08
CA PRO A 41 -5.49 2.77 -16.32
C PRO A 41 -5.58 1.91 -15.05
N PHE A 42 -5.11 0.68 -15.10
CA PHE A 42 -5.04 -0.23 -13.95
C PHE A 42 -4.13 0.32 -12.84
N GLN A 43 -2.90 0.72 -13.20
CA GLN A 43 -1.94 1.28 -12.25
C GLN A 43 -2.46 2.59 -11.62
N ARG A 44 -3.11 3.46 -12.41
CA ARG A 44 -3.76 4.67 -11.87
C ARG A 44 -4.90 4.30 -10.91
N GLY A 45 -5.69 3.28 -11.23
CA GLY A 45 -6.73 2.77 -10.36
C GLY A 45 -6.17 2.29 -9.02
N LEU A 46 -5.09 1.51 -9.05
CA LEU A 46 -4.40 1.05 -7.83
C LEU A 46 -3.94 2.22 -6.94
N LEU A 47 -3.45 3.31 -7.53
CA LEU A 47 -2.95 4.46 -6.77
C LEU A 47 -4.04 5.20 -5.98
N VAL A 48 -5.24 5.33 -6.54
CA VAL A 48 -6.30 6.19 -5.96
C VAL A 48 -7.43 5.41 -5.29
N MET A 49 -7.37 4.10 -5.34
CA MET A 49 -8.41 3.26 -4.79
C MET A 49 -8.51 3.40 -3.27
N ASP A 50 -9.73 3.62 -2.78
CA ASP A 50 -10.09 3.64 -1.36
C ASP A 50 -10.76 2.32 -0.92
N GLY A 51 -10.45 1.23 -1.58
CA GLY A 51 -11.03 -0.08 -1.32
C GLY A 51 -9.99 -1.13 -0.93
N THR A 52 -10.43 -2.38 -1.02
CA THR A 52 -9.56 -3.54 -0.83
C THR A 52 -8.82 -3.85 -2.13
N VAL A 53 -7.52 -3.59 -2.17
CA VAL A 53 -6.64 -3.84 -3.33
C VAL A 53 -6.77 -5.27 -3.85
N THR A 54 -6.81 -6.25 -2.97
CA THR A 54 -7.01 -7.66 -3.34
C THR A 54 -8.21 -7.86 -4.27
N ARG A 55 -9.38 -7.28 -3.91
CA ARG A 55 -10.60 -7.42 -4.73
C ARG A 55 -10.50 -6.71 -6.08
N PHE A 56 -9.83 -5.57 -6.11
CA PHE A 56 -9.62 -4.85 -7.36
C PHE A 56 -8.73 -5.64 -8.31
N ILE A 57 -7.65 -6.23 -7.79
CA ILE A 57 -6.77 -7.09 -8.58
C ILE A 57 -7.54 -8.32 -9.06
N GLU A 58 -8.29 -9.01 -8.19
CA GLU A 58 -9.12 -10.16 -8.55
C GLU A 58 -10.13 -9.83 -9.65
N ALA A 59 -10.82 -8.68 -9.52
CA ALA A 59 -11.77 -8.23 -10.54
C ALA A 59 -11.11 -7.89 -11.87
N TYR A 60 -9.91 -7.36 -11.86
CA TYR A 60 -9.16 -7.01 -13.08
C TYR A 60 -8.54 -8.23 -13.76
N THR A 61 -7.96 -9.13 -12.97
CA THR A 61 -7.21 -10.30 -13.50
C THR A 61 -8.09 -11.53 -13.73
N PHE A 62 -9.31 -11.55 -13.21
CA PHE A 62 -10.18 -12.73 -13.15
C PHE A 62 -9.51 -13.95 -12.49
N ALA A 63 -8.60 -13.71 -11.58
CA ALA A 63 -7.84 -14.73 -10.87
C ALA A 63 -7.88 -14.50 -9.36
N PRO A 64 -7.88 -15.57 -8.53
CA PRO A 64 -7.87 -15.43 -7.08
C PRO A 64 -6.54 -14.86 -6.60
N VAL A 65 -6.58 -13.94 -5.64
CA VAL A 65 -5.40 -13.34 -5.02
C VAL A 65 -5.28 -13.79 -3.56
N LYS A 66 -4.12 -14.32 -3.21
CA LYS A 66 -3.78 -14.72 -1.85
C LYS A 66 -2.88 -13.69 -1.19
N VAL A 67 -3.13 -13.44 0.09
CA VAL A 67 -2.22 -12.69 0.95
C VAL A 67 -1.20 -13.68 1.52
N VAL A 68 0.07 -13.44 1.29
CA VAL A 68 1.17 -14.24 1.82
C VAL A 68 1.93 -13.38 2.82
N LEU A 69 1.96 -13.82 4.08
CA LEU A 69 2.72 -13.18 5.13
C LEU A 69 4.21 -13.52 4.96
N LEU A 70 5.04 -12.50 4.82
CA LEU A 70 6.50 -12.64 4.75
C LEU A 70 7.13 -12.48 6.13
N GLN A 71 6.72 -11.44 6.84
CA GLN A 71 7.22 -11.16 8.18
C GLN A 71 6.16 -10.41 9.00
N GLN A 72 6.11 -10.71 10.29
CA GLN A 72 5.37 -9.92 11.28
C GLN A 72 6.12 -9.93 12.61
N ARG A 73 6.36 -8.76 13.17
CA ARG A 73 7.05 -8.62 14.45
C ARG A 73 6.53 -7.42 15.23
N LYS A 74 6.55 -7.53 16.54
CA LYS A 74 6.40 -6.39 17.44
C LYS A 74 7.73 -5.66 17.54
N GLN A 75 7.67 -4.34 17.57
CA GLN A 75 8.85 -3.49 17.78
C GLN A 75 8.46 -2.26 18.60
N ILE A 76 9.44 -1.75 19.35
CA ILE A 76 9.31 -0.50 20.08
C ILE A 76 9.86 0.63 19.22
N LEU A 77 9.12 1.73 19.11
CA LEU A 77 9.58 2.92 18.40
C LEU A 77 10.77 3.54 19.13
N SER A 78 11.89 3.70 18.44
CA SER A 78 13.08 4.39 18.97
C SER A 78 12.95 5.91 19.00
N THR A 79 12.09 6.47 18.15
CA THR A 79 11.77 7.90 18.02
C THR A 79 10.27 8.07 17.88
N GLU A 80 9.78 9.28 18.05
CA GLU A 80 8.38 9.59 17.74
C GLU A 80 8.07 9.26 16.28
N HIS A 81 6.82 8.87 16.04
CA HIS A 81 6.30 8.59 14.70
C HIS A 81 5.16 9.56 14.36
N PRO A 82 5.45 10.69 13.68
CA PRO A 82 4.47 11.78 13.50
C PRO A 82 3.19 11.33 12.78
N TRP A 83 3.31 10.49 11.76
CA TRP A 83 2.15 10.00 10.99
C TRP A 83 1.22 9.12 11.82
N LEU A 84 1.74 8.32 12.74
CA LEU A 84 0.95 7.50 13.65
C LEU A 84 0.60 8.24 14.94
N GLN A 85 1.12 9.48 15.14
CA GLN A 85 0.92 10.26 16.36
C GLN A 85 1.29 9.44 17.60
N LEU A 86 2.47 8.84 17.56
CA LEU A 86 3.01 8.02 18.65
C LEU A 86 4.33 8.58 19.14
N PRO A 87 4.52 8.70 20.46
CA PRO A 87 5.84 9.03 21.03
C PRO A 87 6.84 7.87 20.88
N ALA A 88 8.11 8.14 21.13
CA ALA A 88 9.09 7.09 21.33
C ALA A 88 8.70 6.18 22.50
N GLY A 89 9.05 4.90 22.41
CA GLY A 89 8.75 3.91 23.45
C GLY A 89 7.44 3.14 23.22
N GLU A 90 6.57 3.57 22.30
CA GLU A 90 5.34 2.86 21.98
C GLU A 90 5.58 1.60 21.14
N GLU A 91 4.77 0.56 21.42
CA GLU A 91 4.79 -0.70 20.66
C GLU A 91 3.99 -0.56 19.36
N VAL A 92 4.58 -1.00 18.25
CA VAL A 92 3.89 -1.17 16.97
C VAL A 92 4.15 -2.58 16.42
N ILE A 93 3.27 -3.03 15.53
CA ILE A 93 3.47 -4.26 14.78
C ILE A 93 3.95 -3.86 13.36
N SER A 94 5.16 -4.28 13.01
CA SER A 94 5.65 -4.24 11.63
C SER A 94 5.20 -5.50 10.91
N ARG A 95 4.57 -5.36 9.74
CA ARG A 95 4.04 -6.48 8.96
C ARG A 95 4.36 -6.30 7.48
N GLN A 96 4.90 -7.35 6.86
CA GLN A 96 5.23 -7.41 5.44
C GLN A 96 4.45 -8.54 4.79
N VAL A 97 3.82 -8.26 3.67
CA VAL A 97 3.00 -9.22 2.93
C VAL A 97 3.18 -9.04 1.44
N THR A 98 2.86 -10.08 0.67
CA THR A 98 2.60 -9.97 -0.76
C THR A 98 1.16 -10.33 -1.08
N LEU A 99 0.63 -9.74 -2.15
CA LEU A 99 -0.58 -10.17 -2.81
C LEU A 99 -0.18 -10.93 -4.07
N GLN A 100 -0.54 -12.21 -4.15
CA GLN A 100 -0.08 -13.10 -5.18
C GLN A 100 -1.22 -13.88 -5.81
N THR A 101 -1.17 -14.08 -7.14
CA THR A 101 -1.97 -15.10 -7.80
C THR A 101 -1.16 -16.40 -7.82
N PRO A 102 -1.68 -17.49 -7.23
CA PRO A 102 -1.05 -18.80 -7.35
C PRO A 102 -1.11 -19.26 -8.80
N VAL A 103 0.03 -19.72 -9.31
CA VAL A 103 0.12 -20.37 -10.62
C VAL A 103 0.19 -21.90 -10.45
N GLN A 104 -0.11 -22.63 -11.52
CA GLN A 104 -0.06 -24.09 -11.50
C GLN A 104 1.36 -24.61 -11.16
N GLU A 105 1.43 -25.85 -10.70
CA GLU A 105 2.63 -26.51 -10.17
C GLU A 105 3.94 -26.13 -10.89
N LYS A 106 4.95 -25.74 -10.07
CA LYS A 106 6.33 -25.38 -10.44
C LYS A 106 6.56 -23.99 -11.07
N SER A 107 5.57 -23.14 -11.17
CA SER A 107 5.75 -21.77 -11.67
C SER A 107 5.86 -20.78 -10.51
N VAL A 108 6.65 -19.71 -10.67
CA VAL A 108 6.76 -18.63 -9.70
C VAL A 108 5.40 -17.89 -9.62
N PRO A 109 4.84 -17.66 -8.43
CA PRO A 109 3.59 -16.95 -8.30
C PRO A 109 3.71 -15.51 -8.84
N ILE A 110 2.62 -15.01 -9.44
CA ILE A 110 2.56 -13.63 -9.91
C ILE A 110 2.37 -12.72 -8.70
N ILE A 111 3.35 -11.88 -8.40
CA ILE A 111 3.29 -10.89 -7.32
C ILE A 111 2.68 -9.61 -7.88
N HIS A 112 1.50 -9.25 -7.37
CA HIS A 112 0.80 -8.02 -7.74
C HIS A 112 1.13 -6.85 -6.81
N THR A 113 1.48 -7.16 -5.58
CA THR A 113 1.77 -6.13 -4.57
C THR A 113 2.74 -6.68 -3.54
N TYR A 114 3.73 -5.89 -3.19
CA TYR A 114 4.49 -6.02 -1.96
C TYR A 114 4.07 -4.89 -1.02
N ALA A 115 3.78 -5.18 0.23
CA ALA A 115 3.32 -4.18 1.17
C ALA A 115 3.99 -4.31 2.53
N ASP A 116 4.37 -3.16 3.08
CA ASP A 116 4.77 -3.03 4.47
C ASP A 116 3.75 -2.16 5.23
N SER A 117 3.54 -2.48 6.49
CA SER A 117 2.66 -1.73 7.35
C SER A 117 3.19 -1.63 8.77
N LEU A 118 3.00 -0.46 9.37
CA LEU A 118 3.12 -0.24 10.80
C LEU A 118 1.72 -0.14 11.39
N ILE A 119 1.43 -0.96 12.37
CA ILE A 119 0.11 -1.12 12.97
C ILE A 119 0.20 -0.75 14.45
N VAL A 120 -0.75 0.05 14.94
CA VAL A 120 -0.84 0.47 16.34
C VAL A 120 -1.78 -0.48 17.08
N PRO A 121 -1.25 -1.50 17.79
CA PRO A 121 -2.09 -2.55 18.37
C PRO A 121 -3.04 -2.02 19.45
N GLN A 122 -2.65 -0.98 20.18
CA GLN A 122 -3.44 -0.40 21.28
C GLN A 122 -4.74 0.26 20.78
N ARG A 123 -4.81 0.65 19.50
CA ARG A 123 -5.97 1.29 18.88
C ARG A 123 -6.87 0.32 18.12
N LEU A 124 -6.53 -0.97 18.10
CA LEU A 124 -7.27 -1.97 17.35
C LEU A 124 -8.23 -2.78 18.23
N PRO A 125 -9.42 -3.09 17.71
CA PRO A 125 -10.30 -4.08 18.34
C PRO A 125 -9.62 -5.45 18.48
N LYS A 126 -9.95 -6.16 19.55
CA LYS A 126 -9.40 -7.50 19.82
C LYS A 126 -9.59 -8.46 18.64
N SER A 127 -10.73 -8.38 17.96
CA SER A 127 -11.04 -9.24 16.79
C SER A 127 -10.03 -9.06 15.64
N ILE A 128 -9.55 -7.82 15.42
CA ILE A 128 -8.51 -7.55 14.42
C ILE A 128 -7.16 -8.09 14.91
N LEU A 129 -6.81 -7.85 16.18
CA LEU A 129 -5.55 -8.36 16.76
C LEU A 129 -5.47 -9.87 16.71
N ASP A 130 -6.56 -10.56 17.01
CA ASP A 130 -6.62 -12.03 16.95
C ASP A 130 -6.55 -12.52 15.49
N GLY A 131 -7.18 -11.81 14.57
CA GLY A 131 -7.06 -12.08 13.12
C GLY A 131 -5.65 -11.88 12.57
N LEU A 132 -4.86 -10.94 13.12
CA LEU A 132 -3.46 -10.74 12.73
C LEU A 132 -2.54 -11.88 13.16
N LYS A 133 -2.92 -12.63 14.20
CA LYS A 133 -2.17 -13.82 14.66
C LYS A 133 -2.36 -15.01 13.73
N SER A 134 -3.47 -15.04 13.00
CA SER A 134 -3.80 -16.12 12.07
C SER A 134 -3.30 -15.81 10.67
N ASP A 135 -2.08 -15.95 10.32
CA ASP A 135 -1.34 -15.68 9.07
C ASP A 135 -2.12 -15.61 7.74
N LYS A 136 -3.39 -15.96 7.71
CA LYS A 136 -4.20 -16.20 6.52
C LYS A 136 -5.04 -15.03 6.04
N GLN A 137 -5.12 -13.93 6.79
CA GLN A 137 -6.04 -12.83 6.46
C GLN A 137 -5.32 -11.53 6.17
N GLY A 138 -5.68 -10.88 5.05
CA GLY A 138 -5.23 -9.53 4.75
C GLY A 138 -5.92 -8.48 5.64
N LEU A 139 -5.20 -7.39 5.95
CA LEU A 139 -5.71 -6.28 6.77
C LEU A 139 -7.04 -5.71 6.26
N GLY A 140 -7.18 -5.56 4.96
CA GLY A 140 -8.42 -5.05 4.36
C GLY A 140 -9.65 -5.94 4.63
N ARG A 141 -9.46 -7.27 4.71
CA ARG A 141 -10.53 -8.19 5.10
C ARG A 141 -10.83 -8.09 6.59
N LEU A 142 -9.79 -8.03 7.43
CA LEU A 142 -9.95 -7.92 8.90
C LEU A 142 -10.70 -6.65 9.27
N LEU A 143 -10.32 -5.50 8.71
CA LEU A 143 -11.01 -4.22 8.92
C LEU A 143 -12.50 -4.31 8.53
N ARG A 144 -12.80 -4.85 7.36
CA ARG A 144 -14.18 -4.98 6.89
C ARG A 144 -15.02 -5.93 7.73
N CYS A 145 -14.45 -7.07 8.15
CA CYS A 145 -15.18 -8.06 8.96
C CYS A 145 -15.34 -7.64 10.43
N SER A 146 -14.57 -6.69 10.91
CA SER A 146 -14.66 -6.19 12.28
C SER A 146 -15.81 -5.23 12.53
N GLY A 147 -16.45 -4.73 11.47
CA GLY A 147 -17.46 -3.66 11.57
C GLY A 147 -16.88 -2.30 11.94
N LEU A 148 -15.55 -2.16 11.95
CA LEU A 148 -14.89 -0.88 12.26
C LEU A 148 -15.04 0.07 11.08
N GLU A 149 -15.66 1.23 11.32
CA GLU A 149 -15.70 2.32 10.35
C GLU A 149 -14.30 2.93 10.23
N ALA A 150 -13.65 2.65 9.12
CA ALA A 150 -12.30 3.12 8.86
C ALA A 150 -12.24 3.86 7.52
N ARG A 151 -11.56 5.00 7.51
CA ARG A 151 -11.23 5.77 6.30
C ARG A 151 -9.76 5.65 5.96
N ARG A 152 -9.44 5.83 4.70
CA ARG A 152 -8.05 5.95 4.24
C ARG A 152 -7.74 7.39 3.88
N GLU A 153 -6.49 7.77 4.13
CA GLU A 153 -5.96 9.07 3.75
C GLU A 153 -4.66 8.85 3.00
N LEU A 154 -4.67 9.11 1.69
CA LEU A 154 -3.50 8.94 0.84
C LEU A 154 -2.47 10.01 1.17
N LEU A 155 -1.24 9.60 1.50
CA LEU A 155 -0.17 10.51 1.88
C LEU A 155 0.65 10.94 0.67
N TRP A 156 1.26 10.00 -0.03
CA TRP A 156 2.12 10.23 -1.18
C TRP A 156 2.17 9.04 -2.12
N CYS A 157 2.65 9.29 -3.34
CA CYS A 157 3.03 8.25 -4.27
C CYS A 157 4.36 8.61 -4.97
N GLY A 158 4.99 7.59 -5.55
CA GLY A 158 6.24 7.75 -6.28
C GLY A 158 6.71 6.43 -6.87
N ILE A 159 7.92 6.43 -7.42
CA ILE A 159 8.60 5.22 -7.86
C ILE A 159 9.69 4.87 -6.85
N GLU A 160 9.69 3.65 -6.37
CA GLU A 160 10.67 3.08 -5.46
C GLU A 160 11.46 1.98 -6.16
N THR A 161 12.77 1.97 -5.97
CA THR A 161 13.59 0.81 -6.30
C THR A 161 13.69 -0.04 -5.05
N LEU A 162 13.27 -1.30 -5.14
CA LEU A 162 13.21 -2.16 -3.96
C LEU A 162 14.61 -2.58 -3.52
N SER A 163 14.85 -2.56 -2.21
CA SER A 163 16.08 -3.03 -1.56
C SER A 163 15.77 -3.67 -0.21
N ASP A 164 16.72 -4.41 0.34
CA ASP A 164 16.65 -5.03 1.68
C ASP A 164 15.42 -5.92 1.87
N LEU A 165 15.09 -6.70 0.84
CA LEU A 165 13.90 -7.52 0.82
C LEU A 165 14.07 -8.84 1.60
N PRO A 166 12.98 -9.37 2.19
CA PRO A 166 12.97 -10.74 2.72
C PRO A 166 13.36 -11.75 1.64
N SER A 167 14.03 -12.83 2.04
CA SER A 167 14.54 -13.87 1.12
C SER A 167 13.48 -14.44 0.17
N ALA A 168 12.24 -14.55 0.64
CA ALA A 168 11.12 -15.05 -0.17
C ALA A 168 10.79 -14.18 -1.39
N VAL A 169 11.19 -12.90 -1.40
CA VAL A 169 10.97 -11.94 -2.47
C VAL A 169 12.26 -11.26 -2.94
N ALA A 170 13.42 -11.80 -2.59
CA ALA A 170 14.73 -11.25 -2.97
C ALA A 170 14.92 -11.11 -4.49
N HIS A 171 14.18 -11.90 -5.29
CA HIS A 171 14.20 -11.78 -6.75
C HIS A 171 13.61 -10.46 -7.29
N LEU A 172 12.94 -9.67 -6.44
CA LEU A 172 12.42 -8.34 -6.78
C LEU A 172 13.41 -7.23 -6.43
N GLU A 173 14.57 -7.55 -5.86
CA GLU A 173 15.56 -6.56 -5.48
C GLU A 173 16.13 -5.83 -6.70
N GLY A 174 16.21 -4.51 -6.61
CA GLY A 174 16.62 -3.66 -7.73
C GLY A 174 15.51 -3.31 -8.73
N GLU A 175 14.36 -3.97 -8.66
CA GLU A 175 13.22 -3.67 -9.52
C GLU A 175 12.52 -2.37 -9.10
N ASN A 176 11.89 -1.71 -10.07
CA ASN A 176 11.14 -0.48 -9.84
C ASN A 176 9.68 -0.80 -9.56
N PHE A 177 9.14 -0.18 -8.52
CA PHE A 177 7.74 -0.33 -8.12
C PHE A 177 7.07 1.03 -7.98
N ILE A 178 5.80 1.09 -8.32
CA ILE A 178 4.94 2.22 -7.98
C ILE A 178 4.61 2.10 -6.51
N ASN A 179 5.03 3.06 -5.70
CA ASN A 179 4.73 3.13 -4.28
C ASN A 179 3.55 4.07 -4.04
N ARG A 180 2.65 3.68 -3.15
CA ARG A 180 1.71 4.58 -2.49
C ARG A 180 1.72 4.34 -0.98
N ALA A 181 1.66 5.43 -0.22
CA ALA A 181 1.50 5.36 1.24
C ALA A 181 0.17 5.97 1.65
N TYR A 182 -0.45 5.38 2.66
CA TYR A 182 -1.68 5.90 3.24
C TYR A 182 -1.82 5.55 4.71
N LEU A 183 -2.58 6.37 5.42
CA LEU A 183 -3.03 6.09 6.78
C LEU A 183 -4.42 5.45 6.77
N VAL A 184 -4.65 4.56 7.71
CA VAL A 184 -5.98 4.05 8.06
C VAL A 184 -6.37 4.67 9.37
N PHE A 185 -7.50 5.39 9.37
CA PHE A 185 -8.05 6.03 10.56
C PHE A 185 -9.34 5.34 10.99
N ALA A 186 -9.55 5.27 12.31
CA ALA A 186 -10.86 5.08 12.91
C ALA A 186 -10.94 5.89 14.20
N ASN A 187 -12.13 6.36 14.55
CA ASN A 187 -12.35 7.22 15.74
C ASN A 187 -11.40 8.44 15.75
N GLN A 188 -11.07 8.99 14.60
CA GLN A 188 -10.15 10.13 14.40
C GLN A 188 -8.69 9.83 14.75
N GLU A 189 -8.32 8.59 15.06
CA GLU A 189 -6.95 8.19 15.36
C GLU A 189 -6.34 7.38 14.22
N PRO A 190 -5.06 7.56 13.87
CA PRO A 190 -4.37 6.73 12.90
C PRO A 190 -4.11 5.34 13.50
N LEU A 191 -4.64 4.31 12.86
CA LEU A 191 -4.46 2.92 13.27
C LEU A 191 -3.27 2.25 12.62
N MET A 192 -2.98 2.63 11.39
CA MET A 192 -1.97 1.99 10.56
C MET A 192 -1.40 2.97 9.55
N LEU A 193 -0.10 2.85 9.30
CA LEU A 193 0.56 3.40 8.12
C LEU A 193 0.87 2.23 7.19
N ILE A 194 0.41 2.30 5.95
CA ILE A 194 0.59 1.23 4.97
C ILE A 194 1.28 1.79 3.73
N ASN A 195 2.34 1.10 3.29
CA ASN A 195 3.00 1.30 2.01
C ASN A 195 2.70 0.11 1.11
N GLU A 196 2.08 0.36 -0.01
CA GLU A 196 1.83 -0.65 -1.04
C GLU A 196 2.66 -0.33 -2.28
N LYS A 197 3.29 -1.36 -2.81
CA LYS A 197 4.24 -1.29 -3.92
C LYS A 197 3.76 -2.22 -5.02
N PHE A 198 3.52 -1.65 -6.20
CA PHE A 198 2.98 -2.35 -7.37
C PHE A 198 4.05 -2.43 -8.45
N PRO A 199 4.22 -3.54 -9.17
CA PRO A 199 5.17 -3.64 -10.28
C PRO A 199 5.02 -2.46 -11.25
N PHE A 200 6.14 -1.90 -11.64
CA PHE A 200 6.22 -0.82 -12.63
C PHE A 200 6.79 -1.41 -13.92
N GLU A 201 5.91 -1.82 -14.80
CA GLU A 201 6.21 -2.29 -16.15
C GLU A 201 6.34 -1.13 -17.14
#